data_e70b32c5ab14c6425a5c7f2ed37c38b3
#
_entry.id   e70b32c5ab14c6425a5c7f2ed37c38b3
#
_cell.length_a   1.000
_cell.length_b   1.000
_cell.length_c   1.000
_cell.angle_alpha   90.00
_cell.angle_beta   90.00
_cell.angle_gamma   90.00
#
_symmetry.space_group_name_H-M   'P 1'
#
loop_
_entity.id
_entity.type
_entity.pdbx_description
1 polymer ?
#
loop_
_entity_poly.entity_id
_entity_poly.type
_entity_poly.pdbx_seq_one_letter_code
_entity_poly.pdbx_strand_id
1 'polypeptide(L)'
;VAAVALALGLLATTAGCTTGTPIDTIVDGLVQQGVDQVTGGIDESIRGIVDDVLGGVELTTDGQVPSTFPADIALTGAVVGGGSGPAGSGWVVQTLLEGGLTFADAADALEAAGFAASGVADDVGGGYGAFTSSAHRVDLSVITDADGVVTATYVVTAL
;
A
#
# COMPACT_ATOMS: atom_id res chain seq x y z
N VAL A 1 9.95 -56.74 29.96
CA VAL A 1 10.49 -55.53 30.56
C VAL A 1 10.56 -54.49 29.45
N ALA A 2 9.57 -53.56 29.46
CA ALA A 2 9.42 -52.52 28.42
C ALA A 2 10.07 -51.25 28.92
N ALA A 3 10.98 -50.67 28.12
CA ALA A 3 11.54 -49.37 28.33
C ALA A 3 10.85 -48.35 27.40
N VAL A 4 10.11 -47.41 27.99
CA VAL A 4 9.52 -46.26 27.30
C VAL A 4 10.52 -45.14 27.33
N ALA A 5 11.00 -44.70 26.16
CA ALA A 5 11.81 -43.52 26.01
C ALA A 5 10.92 -42.29 25.70
N LEU A 6 10.84 -41.38 26.66
CA LEU A 6 10.23 -40.05 26.48
C LEU A 6 11.23 -39.14 25.71
N ALA A 7 10.89 -38.75 24.49
CA ALA A 7 11.59 -37.73 23.78
C ALA A 7 10.96 -36.34 24.12
N LEU A 8 11.65 -35.54 24.89
CA LEU A 8 11.30 -34.12 25.08
C LEU A 8 11.69 -33.34 23.82
N GLY A 9 10.70 -32.91 23.06
CA GLY A 9 10.91 -31.95 21.97
C GLY A 9 11.11 -30.54 22.54
N LEU A 10 12.32 -30.00 22.36
CA LEU A 10 12.58 -28.57 22.58
C LEU A 10 11.86 -27.75 21.51
N LEU A 11 10.82 -27.04 21.89
CA LEU A 11 10.25 -25.94 21.11
C LEU A 11 11.18 -24.74 21.20
N ALA A 12 12.02 -24.55 20.20
CA ALA A 12 12.78 -23.33 20.02
C ALA A 12 11.80 -22.23 19.57
N THR A 13 11.33 -21.40 20.49
CA THR A 13 10.66 -20.14 20.17
C THR A 13 11.73 -19.17 19.68
N THR A 14 11.88 -19.06 18.37
CA THR A 14 12.60 -17.93 17.77
C THR A 14 11.77 -16.68 17.96
N ALA A 15 12.07 -15.91 19.00
CA ALA A 15 11.65 -14.53 19.12
C ALA A 15 12.40 -13.74 18.03
N GLY A 16 11.83 -13.72 16.83
CA GLY A 16 12.24 -12.79 15.79
C GLY A 16 11.88 -11.39 16.26
N CYS A 17 12.88 -10.60 16.61
CA CYS A 17 12.73 -9.16 16.71
C CYS A 17 12.49 -8.63 15.28
N THR A 18 11.23 -8.58 14.87
CA THR A 18 10.83 -7.77 13.73
C THR A 18 10.86 -6.33 14.21
N THR A 19 11.95 -5.63 13.92
CA THR A 19 11.92 -4.17 13.85
C THR A 19 11.12 -3.83 12.59
N GLY A 20 9.81 -4.12 12.63
CA GLY A 20 8.88 -3.68 11.62
C GLY A 20 8.84 -2.15 11.66
N THR A 21 9.08 -1.52 10.52
CA THR A 21 8.80 -0.10 10.38
C THR A 21 7.29 0.09 10.56
N PRO A 22 6.80 1.26 11.00
CA PRO A 22 5.36 1.54 11.12
C PRO A 22 4.56 1.17 9.86
N ILE A 23 5.21 1.18 8.72
CA ILE A 23 4.64 0.88 7.41
C ILE A 23 4.34 -0.61 7.21
N ASP A 24 5.17 -1.52 7.73
CA ASP A 24 4.90 -2.97 7.66
C ASP A 24 3.60 -3.35 8.39
N THR A 25 3.31 -2.67 9.50
CA THR A 25 2.08 -2.88 10.27
C THR A 25 0.84 -2.37 9.51
N ILE A 26 1.00 -1.36 8.66
CA ILE A 26 -0.08 -0.78 7.84
C ILE A 26 -0.45 -1.71 6.71
N VAL A 27 0.54 -2.29 6.01
CA VAL A 27 0.30 -3.24 4.92
C VAL A 27 -0.39 -4.50 5.44
N ASP A 28 0.04 -5.05 6.59
CA ASP A 28 -0.63 -6.19 7.23
C ASP A 28 -2.06 -5.87 7.68
N GLY A 29 -2.33 -4.64 8.12
CA GLY A 29 -3.66 -4.16 8.50
C GLY A 29 -4.61 -4.03 7.32
N LEU A 30 -4.11 -3.58 6.17
CA LEU A 30 -4.88 -3.46 4.92
C LEU A 30 -5.30 -4.82 4.36
N VAL A 31 -4.40 -5.79 4.38
CA VAL A 31 -4.69 -7.14 3.87
C VAL A 31 -5.70 -7.89 4.74
N GLN A 32 -5.71 -7.68 6.06
CA GLN A 32 -6.62 -8.38 6.95
C GLN A 32 -8.00 -7.73 7.09
N GLN A 33 -8.13 -6.42 6.86
CA GLN A 33 -9.42 -5.71 6.92
C GLN A 33 -10.13 -5.61 5.57
N GLY A 34 -9.44 -5.85 4.47
CA GLY A 34 -9.96 -5.68 3.11
C GLY A 34 -11.01 -6.70 2.68
N VAL A 35 -11.26 -7.77 3.45
CA VAL A 35 -12.15 -8.87 3.01
C VAL A 35 -13.60 -8.71 3.50
N ASP A 36 -13.89 -7.93 4.53
CA ASP A 36 -15.22 -7.93 5.16
C ASP A 36 -16.04 -6.62 5.09
N GLN A 37 -15.51 -5.51 4.56
CA GLN A 37 -16.24 -4.24 4.56
C GLN A 37 -15.99 -3.30 3.39
N VAL A 38 -16.28 -3.75 2.17
CA VAL A 38 -16.21 -2.90 0.95
C VAL A 38 -17.58 -2.30 0.58
N THR A 39 -18.50 -2.10 1.50
CA THR A 39 -19.79 -1.44 1.23
C THR A 39 -19.91 -0.03 1.79
N GLY A 40 -18.86 0.52 2.35
CA GLY A 40 -18.88 1.86 2.95
C GLY A 40 -17.59 2.61 2.70
N GLY A 41 -17.40 3.11 1.45
CA GLY A 41 -16.40 4.12 1.14
C GLY A 41 -14.95 3.75 1.52
N ILE A 42 -14.14 3.58 0.52
CA ILE A 42 -12.67 3.58 0.53
C ILE A 42 -12.08 4.67 1.46
N ASP A 43 -12.87 5.67 1.77
CA ASP A 43 -12.52 6.83 2.59
C ASP A 43 -12.10 6.53 4.03
N GLU A 44 -12.66 5.53 4.70
CA GLU A 44 -12.44 5.37 6.14
C GLU A 44 -11.17 4.58 6.47
N SER A 45 -10.86 3.55 5.68
CA SER A 45 -9.62 2.78 5.83
C SER A 45 -8.38 3.59 5.42
N ILE A 46 -8.51 4.38 4.35
CA ILE A 46 -7.43 5.24 3.87
C ILE A 46 -7.24 6.44 4.78
N ARG A 47 -8.30 7.04 5.32
CA ARG A 47 -8.19 8.11 6.32
C ARG A 47 -7.41 7.67 7.54
N GLY A 48 -7.64 6.46 8.04
CA GLY A 48 -6.87 5.92 9.18
C GLY A 48 -5.38 5.80 8.89
N ILE A 49 -5.01 5.33 7.70
CA ILE A 49 -3.61 5.21 7.28
C ILE A 49 -2.99 6.60 7.05
N VAL A 50 -3.72 7.48 6.42
CA VAL A 50 -3.29 8.85 6.11
C VAL A 50 -3.08 9.65 7.39
N ASP A 51 -3.97 9.52 8.38
CA ASP A 51 -3.83 10.19 9.67
C ASP A 51 -2.63 9.67 10.47
N ASP A 52 -2.38 8.36 10.42
CA ASP A 52 -1.29 7.73 11.20
C ASP A 52 0.10 7.95 10.57
N VAL A 53 0.19 7.92 9.23
CA VAL A 53 1.47 8.00 8.49
C VAL A 53 1.83 9.43 8.13
N LEU A 54 0.84 10.23 7.76
CA LEU A 54 1.06 11.58 7.24
C LEU A 54 0.64 12.70 8.20
N GLY A 55 0.12 12.36 9.39
CA GLY A 55 -0.22 13.34 10.42
C GLY A 55 -1.43 14.20 10.08
N GLY A 56 -2.42 13.63 9.38
CA GLY A 56 -3.65 14.31 8.97
C GLY A 56 -3.51 14.97 7.61
N VAL A 57 -3.99 14.28 6.57
CA VAL A 57 -4.08 14.80 5.20
C VAL A 57 -5.54 15.12 4.90
N GLU A 58 -5.82 16.31 4.42
CA GLU A 58 -7.10 16.59 3.78
C GLU A 58 -7.10 15.94 2.39
N LEU A 59 -7.81 14.82 2.25
CA LEU A 59 -8.03 14.20 0.96
C LEU A 59 -9.05 15.01 0.17
N THR A 60 -8.68 15.42 -1.03
CA THR A 60 -9.58 16.02 -1.99
C THR A 60 -10.10 14.96 -2.96
N THR A 61 -11.37 15.06 -3.32
CA THR A 61 -12.02 14.17 -4.29
C THR A 61 -12.34 14.93 -5.59
N ASP A 62 -11.53 15.94 -5.90
CA ASP A 62 -11.70 16.80 -7.07
C ASP A 62 -11.04 16.26 -8.35
N GLY A 63 -10.46 15.06 -8.28
CA GLY A 63 -9.75 14.44 -9.40
C GLY A 63 -8.42 15.10 -9.74
N GLN A 64 -7.84 15.84 -8.80
CA GLN A 64 -6.57 16.53 -9.02
C GLN A 64 -5.45 15.96 -8.14
N VAL A 65 -4.26 15.95 -8.70
CA VAL A 65 -3.04 15.65 -7.96
C VAL A 65 -2.64 16.88 -7.15
N PRO A 66 -2.22 16.72 -5.87
CA PRO A 66 -1.71 17.84 -5.09
C PRO A 66 -0.62 18.62 -5.83
N SER A 67 -0.65 19.93 -5.76
CA SER A 67 0.29 20.80 -6.52
C SER A 67 1.76 20.59 -6.16
N THR A 68 2.02 19.98 -4.99
CA THR A 68 3.36 19.64 -4.48
C THR A 68 3.75 18.20 -4.76
N PHE A 69 2.90 17.42 -5.45
CA PHE A 69 3.17 16.01 -5.76
C PHE A 69 4.40 15.89 -6.67
N PRO A 70 5.32 14.97 -6.39
CA PRO A 70 6.53 14.77 -7.18
C PRO A 70 6.21 14.34 -8.62
N ALA A 71 6.77 15.07 -9.59
CA ALA A 71 6.51 14.84 -11.01
C ALA A 71 7.23 13.61 -11.59
N ASP A 72 8.15 13.01 -10.85
CA ASP A 72 8.89 11.81 -11.20
C ASP A 72 8.13 10.51 -10.89
N ILE A 73 6.99 10.62 -10.20
CA ILE A 73 6.15 9.46 -9.87
C ILE A 73 5.12 9.25 -10.96
N ALA A 74 5.22 8.11 -11.64
CA ALA A 74 4.28 7.72 -12.68
C ALA A 74 2.98 7.21 -12.05
N LEU A 75 1.88 7.92 -12.30
CA LEU A 75 0.54 7.48 -11.92
C LEU A 75 -0.13 6.75 -13.08
N THR A 76 -0.74 5.61 -12.81
CA THR A 76 -1.51 4.83 -13.78
C THR A 76 -3.00 5.00 -13.52
N GLY A 77 -3.78 5.22 -14.54
CA GLY A 77 -5.24 5.41 -14.45
C GLY A 77 -5.67 6.87 -14.31
N ALA A 78 -6.97 7.07 -14.06
CA ALA A 78 -7.58 8.38 -13.91
C ALA A 78 -7.54 8.80 -12.43
N VAL A 79 -6.94 9.94 -12.11
CA VAL A 79 -6.89 10.47 -10.74
C VAL A 79 -8.30 10.80 -10.26
N VAL A 80 -8.69 10.30 -9.10
CA VAL A 80 -9.98 10.55 -8.47
C VAL A 80 -9.87 11.37 -7.20
N GLY A 81 -8.70 11.36 -6.57
CA GLY A 81 -8.44 12.16 -5.39
C GLY A 81 -6.98 12.15 -4.99
N GLY A 82 -6.62 13.08 -4.15
CA GLY A 82 -5.27 13.17 -3.62
C GLY A 82 -5.18 14.08 -2.41
N GLY A 83 -4.07 14.03 -1.72
CA GLY A 83 -3.78 14.89 -0.58
C GLY A 83 -2.30 14.96 -0.30
N SER A 84 -1.89 15.98 0.43
CA SER A 84 -0.52 16.13 0.91
C SER A 84 -0.53 16.33 2.42
N GLY A 85 0.39 15.66 3.10
CA GLY A 85 0.59 15.86 4.53
C GLY A 85 1.26 17.21 4.86
N PRO A 86 1.40 17.52 6.15
CA PRO A 86 2.17 18.67 6.59
C PRO A 86 3.54 18.68 5.93
N ALA A 87 4.11 19.87 5.72
CA ALA A 87 5.28 20.11 4.89
C ALA A 87 6.35 19.00 4.97
N GLY A 88 6.46 18.20 3.90
CA GLY A 88 7.46 17.17 3.75
C GLY A 88 7.11 15.76 4.31
N SER A 89 5.92 15.56 4.87
CA SER A 89 5.54 14.22 5.39
C SER A 89 5.15 13.22 4.29
N GLY A 90 4.66 13.69 3.17
CA GLY A 90 4.33 12.85 2.01
C GLY A 90 3.03 13.20 1.31
N TRP A 91 2.60 12.32 0.43
CA TRP A 91 1.41 12.50 -0.41
C TRP A 91 0.64 11.19 -0.52
N VAL A 92 -0.67 11.31 -0.75
CA VAL A 92 -1.54 10.19 -1.15
C VAL A 92 -2.23 10.57 -2.44
N VAL A 93 -2.29 9.65 -3.40
CA VAL A 93 -3.08 9.81 -4.62
C VAL A 93 -3.84 8.53 -4.89
N GLN A 94 -5.10 8.68 -5.27
CA GLN A 94 -5.95 7.60 -5.72
C GLN A 94 -6.25 7.72 -7.21
N THR A 95 -6.19 6.59 -7.90
CA THR A 95 -6.55 6.50 -9.32
C THR A 95 -7.52 5.35 -9.57
N LEU A 96 -8.41 5.52 -10.55
CA LEU A 96 -9.20 4.42 -11.10
C LEU A 96 -8.45 3.76 -12.24
N LEU A 97 -8.27 2.46 -12.17
CA LEU A 97 -7.66 1.65 -13.22
C LEU A 97 -8.76 1.16 -14.17
N GLU A 98 -9.02 1.94 -15.22
CA GLU A 98 -10.01 1.61 -16.24
C GLU A 98 -9.39 0.84 -17.41
N GLY A 99 -10.24 0.21 -18.25
CA GLY A 99 -9.79 -0.43 -19.49
C GLY A 99 -8.99 -1.72 -19.31
N GLY A 100 -9.10 -2.35 -18.13
CA GLY A 100 -8.38 -3.60 -17.83
C GLY A 100 -6.97 -3.39 -17.30
N LEU A 101 -6.63 -2.16 -16.87
CA LEU A 101 -5.39 -1.89 -16.16
C LEU A 101 -5.38 -2.63 -14.80
N THR A 102 -4.21 -3.09 -14.42
CA THR A 102 -3.99 -3.95 -13.25
C THR A 102 -2.90 -3.37 -12.33
N PHE A 103 -2.66 -4.04 -11.21
CA PHE A 103 -1.50 -3.75 -10.36
C PHE A 103 -0.18 -3.84 -11.15
N ALA A 104 -0.04 -4.85 -12.02
CA ALA A 104 1.19 -5.03 -12.81
C ALA A 104 1.47 -3.81 -13.71
N ASP A 105 0.43 -3.25 -14.36
CA ASP A 105 0.60 -2.06 -15.21
C ASP A 105 1.06 -0.83 -14.39
N ALA A 106 0.56 -0.68 -13.16
CA ALA A 106 0.96 0.40 -12.27
C ALA A 106 2.38 0.20 -11.73
N ALA A 107 2.76 -1.04 -11.41
CA ALA A 107 4.10 -1.42 -10.97
C ALA A 107 5.13 -1.19 -12.09
N ASP A 108 4.84 -1.65 -13.30
CA ASP A 108 5.70 -1.47 -14.48
C ASP A 108 5.94 0.02 -14.79
N ALA A 109 4.92 0.86 -14.61
CA ALA A 109 5.04 2.31 -14.80
C ALA A 109 6.01 2.94 -13.78
N LEU A 110 5.98 2.52 -12.51
CA LEU A 110 6.92 2.96 -11.48
C LEU A 110 8.34 2.46 -11.75
N GLU A 111 8.50 1.21 -12.16
CA GLU A 111 9.81 0.66 -12.52
C GLU A 111 10.40 1.37 -13.75
N ALA A 112 9.59 1.67 -14.75
CA ALA A 112 10.01 2.46 -15.92
C ALA A 112 10.41 3.90 -15.55
N ALA A 113 9.83 4.46 -14.47
CA ALA A 113 10.22 5.74 -13.91
C ALA A 113 11.49 5.68 -13.04
N GLY A 114 12.10 4.48 -12.88
CA GLY A 114 13.37 4.28 -12.19
C GLY A 114 13.22 3.89 -10.72
N PHE A 115 12.05 3.47 -10.28
CA PHE A 115 11.85 2.92 -8.95
C PHE A 115 12.23 1.44 -8.89
N ALA A 116 12.86 1.00 -7.81
CA ALA A 116 13.15 -0.39 -7.54
C ALA A 116 12.03 -1.01 -6.70
N ALA A 117 11.43 -2.08 -7.20
CA ALA A 117 10.37 -2.79 -6.50
C ALA A 117 10.90 -3.66 -5.35
N SER A 118 10.13 -3.75 -4.26
CA SER A 118 10.37 -4.65 -3.13
C SER A 118 9.06 -5.08 -2.48
N GLY A 119 9.00 -6.31 -1.96
CA GLY A 119 7.82 -6.83 -1.25
C GLY A 119 6.56 -6.86 -2.11
N VAL A 120 6.70 -7.12 -3.42
CA VAL A 120 5.57 -7.16 -4.35
C VAL A 120 4.79 -8.45 -4.16
N ALA A 121 3.47 -8.31 -4.04
CA ALA A 121 2.50 -9.40 -4.10
C ALA A 121 1.32 -8.98 -4.96
N ASP A 122 0.92 -9.85 -5.87
CA ASP A 122 -0.17 -9.65 -6.82
C ASP A 122 -1.05 -10.89 -6.86
N ASP A 123 -2.36 -10.70 -6.81
CA ASP A 123 -3.34 -11.77 -6.96
C ASP A 123 -4.60 -11.28 -7.71
N VAL A 124 -5.61 -12.17 -7.85
CA VAL A 124 -6.83 -11.91 -8.65
C VAL A 124 -7.67 -10.74 -8.13
N GLY A 125 -7.51 -10.36 -6.86
CA GLY A 125 -8.30 -9.29 -6.20
C GLY A 125 -7.57 -7.95 -6.16
N GLY A 126 -6.29 -7.92 -6.53
CA GLY A 126 -5.47 -6.73 -6.46
C GLY A 126 -4.01 -7.04 -6.15
N GLY A 127 -3.25 -6.05 -5.73
CA GLY A 127 -1.84 -6.23 -5.42
C GLY A 127 -1.29 -5.13 -4.53
N TYR A 128 -0.11 -5.34 -4.01
CA TYR A 128 0.63 -4.32 -3.29
C TYR A 128 2.13 -4.45 -3.52
N GLY A 129 2.86 -3.36 -3.31
CA GLY A 129 4.31 -3.36 -3.39
C GLY A 129 4.90 -2.04 -2.93
N ALA A 130 6.14 -2.08 -2.47
CA ALA A 130 6.92 -0.90 -2.17
C ALA A 130 7.92 -0.64 -3.31
N PHE A 131 8.01 0.60 -3.74
CA PHE A 131 8.85 1.05 -4.84
C PHE A 131 9.71 2.21 -4.34
N THR A 132 11.02 2.13 -4.54
CA THR A 132 11.97 3.09 -3.98
C THR A 132 12.87 3.66 -5.06
N SER A 133 13.00 4.99 -5.11
CA SER A 133 14.00 5.72 -5.89
C SER A 133 15.06 6.31 -4.95
N SER A 134 15.91 7.20 -5.47
CA SER A 134 16.88 7.93 -4.64
C SER A 134 16.26 9.04 -3.79
N ALA A 135 15.02 9.45 -4.08
CA ALA A 135 14.36 10.60 -3.45
C ALA A 135 13.04 10.25 -2.77
N HIS A 136 12.34 9.22 -3.26
CA HIS A 136 11.00 8.88 -2.80
C HIS A 136 10.82 7.37 -2.60
N ARG A 137 9.95 7.02 -1.66
CA ARG A 137 9.34 5.70 -1.55
C ARG A 137 7.86 5.82 -1.90
N VAL A 138 7.38 4.88 -2.68
CA VAL A 138 5.96 4.72 -3.05
C VAL A 138 5.48 3.38 -2.54
N ASP A 139 4.49 3.38 -1.68
CA ASP A 139 3.75 2.18 -1.30
C ASP A 139 2.47 2.16 -2.15
N LEU A 140 2.41 1.21 -3.11
CA LEU A 140 1.31 1.03 -4.04
C LEU A 140 0.41 -0.09 -3.55
N SER A 141 -0.90 0.19 -3.48
CA SER A 141 -1.94 -0.81 -3.24
C SER A 141 -3.01 -0.71 -4.32
N VAL A 142 -3.41 -1.83 -4.88
CA VAL A 142 -4.50 -1.94 -5.85
C VAL A 142 -5.55 -2.89 -5.30
N ILE A 143 -6.81 -2.48 -5.32
CA ILE A 143 -7.94 -3.25 -4.81
C ILE A 143 -9.04 -3.26 -5.88
N THR A 144 -9.64 -4.42 -6.08
CA THR A 144 -10.86 -4.57 -6.88
C THR A 144 -12.03 -4.72 -5.92
N ASP A 145 -13.01 -3.83 -6.01
CA ASP A 145 -14.22 -3.91 -5.19
C ASP A 145 -15.24 -4.95 -5.70
N ALA A 146 -16.35 -5.11 -4.98
CA ALA A 146 -17.40 -6.07 -5.32
C ALA A 146 -18.13 -5.74 -6.65
N ASP A 147 -18.08 -4.51 -7.10
CA ASP A 147 -18.64 -4.04 -8.36
C ASP A 147 -17.66 -4.15 -9.53
N GLY A 148 -16.45 -4.62 -9.25
CA GLY A 148 -15.38 -4.78 -10.23
C GLY A 148 -14.63 -3.49 -10.55
N VAL A 149 -14.78 -2.45 -9.73
CA VAL A 149 -14.02 -1.22 -9.85
C VAL A 149 -12.63 -1.43 -9.26
N VAL A 150 -11.60 -1.11 -10.05
CA VAL A 150 -10.21 -1.27 -9.65
C VAL A 150 -9.64 0.09 -9.26
N THR A 151 -9.23 0.22 -8.00
CA THR A 151 -8.67 1.44 -7.44
C THR A 151 -7.21 1.22 -7.05
N ALA A 152 -6.31 2.09 -7.50
CA ALA A 152 -4.94 2.14 -7.04
C ALA A 152 -4.75 3.31 -6.05
N THR A 153 -4.06 3.03 -4.96
CA THR A 153 -3.66 4.02 -3.96
C THR A 153 -2.14 4.09 -3.89
N TYR A 154 -1.62 5.28 -4.10
CA TYR A 154 -0.19 5.60 -4.00
C TYR A 154 0.04 6.39 -2.72
N VAL A 155 0.80 5.83 -1.78
CA VAL A 155 1.30 6.55 -0.61
C VAL A 155 2.77 6.87 -0.85
N VAL A 156 3.11 8.14 -0.90
CA VAL A 156 4.44 8.62 -1.27
C VAL A 156 5.09 9.31 -0.09
N THR A 157 6.32 8.92 0.23
CA THR A 157 7.14 9.56 1.27
C THR A 157 8.48 9.99 0.69
N ALA A 158 9.00 11.12 1.13
CA ALA A 158 10.37 11.54 0.83
C ALA A 158 11.37 10.72 1.66
N LEU A 159 12.55 10.44 1.09
CA LEU A 159 13.66 9.70 1.74
C LEU A 159 14.70 10.65 2.32
#